data_c0037528045adaa5daf7ca99399d152e
#
_entry.id   c0037528045adaa5daf7ca99399d152e
#
_cell.length_a   1.000
_cell.length_b   1.000
_cell.length_c   1.000
_cell.angle_alpha   90.00
_cell.angle_beta   90.00
_cell.angle_gamma   90.00
#
_symmetry.space_group_name_H-M   'P 1'
#
loop_
_entity.id
_entity.type
_entity.pdbx_description
1 polymer ?
#
loop_
_entity_poly.entity_id
_entity_poly.type
_entity_poly.pdbx_seq_one_letter_code
_entity_poly.pdbx_strand_id
1 'polypeptide(L)'
;MSKCLVTGSFDPITLGHQDIIEKALQAFGEVAVAILVNPDRQALFTLEEREAMIRAVYGDRVDVFSYTGLAVDAAKAMGATFLVRGIRDEADLAYEIEMADFNRAHGVETLFFLSDARLRNVSATKARDALKQGNSQNYLSEGVYALADMYLEERL
;
A
#
# COMPACT_ATOMS: atom_id res chain seq x y z
N MET A 1 -16.92 11.36 11.31
CA MET A 1 -15.62 10.69 11.44
C MET A 1 -14.75 10.97 10.24
N SER A 2 -13.46 11.06 10.45
CA SER A 2 -12.52 11.31 9.34
C SER A 2 -12.31 10.05 8.52
N LYS A 3 -12.17 10.24 7.23
CA LYS A 3 -11.83 9.19 6.27
C LYS A 3 -10.43 9.43 5.74
N CYS A 4 -9.63 8.38 5.65
CA CYS A 4 -8.29 8.48 5.07
C CYS A 4 -8.13 7.53 3.89
N LEU A 5 -7.15 7.82 3.07
CA LEU A 5 -6.76 7.01 1.93
C LEU A 5 -5.30 6.58 2.10
N VAL A 6 -5.07 5.28 2.13
CA VAL A 6 -3.72 4.71 2.09
C VAL A 6 -3.41 4.36 0.63
N THR A 7 -2.33 4.91 0.10
CA THR A 7 -1.98 4.74 -1.31
C THR A 7 -0.69 3.95 -1.49
N GLY A 8 -0.59 3.27 -2.59
CA GLY A 8 0.63 2.55 -2.98
C GLY A 8 0.40 1.71 -4.22
N SER A 9 1.46 1.07 -4.70
CA SER A 9 1.37 0.12 -5.81
C SER A 9 0.89 -1.25 -5.34
N PHE A 10 1.19 -1.62 -4.11
CA PHE A 10 0.81 -2.91 -3.49
C PHE A 10 1.10 -4.11 -4.39
N ASP A 11 2.35 -4.28 -4.73
CA ASP A 11 2.79 -5.26 -5.75
C ASP A 11 3.87 -6.21 -5.21
N PRO A 12 3.52 -7.08 -4.28
CA PRO A 12 2.24 -7.25 -3.58
C PRO A 12 2.15 -6.41 -2.30
N ILE A 13 1.02 -6.48 -1.62
CA ILE A 13 0.89 -5.95 -0.25
C ILE A 13 1.84 -6.73 0.67
N THR A 14 2.59 -6.02 1.49
CA THR A 14 3.59 -6.59 2.41
C THR A 14 3.17 -6.42 3.86
N LEU A 15 3.91 -7.06 4.77
CA LEU A 15 3.73 -6.85 6.20
C LEU A 15 3.93 -5.38 6.59
N GLY A 16 4.83 -4.67 5.89
CA GLY A 16 5.01 -3.23 6.11
C GLY A 16 3.77 -2.42 5.74
N HIS A 17 3.16 -2.71 4.60
CA HIS A 17 1.90 -2.08 4.20
C HIS A 17 0.79 -2.39 5.22
N GLN A 18 0.71 -3.63 5.68
CA GLN A 18 -0.31 -4.03 6.65
C GLN A 18 -0.15 -3.29 7.98
N ASP A 19 1.08 -3.07 8.42
CA ASP A 19 1.35 -2.30 9.64
C ASP A 19 0.76 -0.88 9.53
N ILE A 20 0.98 -0.21 8.41
CA ILE A 20 0.49 1.15 8.19
C ILE A 20 -1.03 1.17 8.07
N ILE A 21 -1.63 0.23 7.36
CA ILE A 21 -3.08 0.14 7.22
C ILE A 21 -3.73 -0.12 8.59
N GLU A 22 -3.15 -1.00 9.42
CA GLU A 22 -3.67 -1.24 10.77
C GLU A 22 -3.60 0.02 11.64
N LYS A 23 -2.51 0.78 11.55
CA LYS A 23 -2.39 2.06 12.26
C LYS A 23 -3.45 3.06 11.79
N ALA A 24 -3.70 3.10 10.49
CA ALA A 24 -4.74 3.95 9.91
C ALA A 24 -6.12 3.54 10.45
N LEU A 25 -6.41 2.24 10.50
CA LEU A 25 -7.67 1.73 11.04
C LEU A 25 -7.87 2.08 12.52
N GLN A 26 -6.79 2.16 13.28
CA GLN A 26 -6.87 2.58 14.69
C GLN A 26 -7.13 4.08 14.82
N ALA A 27 -6.65 4.89 13.90
CA ALA A 27 -6.72 6.35 13.99
C ALA A 27 -7.96 6.95 13.32
N PHE A 28 -8.50 6.30 12.30
CA PHE A 28 -9.60 6.83 11.48
C PHE A 28 -10.81 5.90 11.52
N GLY A 29 -12.00 6.51 11.38
CA GLY A 29 -13.25 5.73 11.36
C GLY A 29 -13.44 4.97 10.06
N GLU A 30 -12.94 5.52 8.95
CA GLU A 30 -13.02 4.90 7.64
C GLU A 30 -11.68 4.94 6.94
N VAL A 31 -11.27 3.81 6.39
CA VAL A 31 -10.01 3.68 5.65
C VAL A 31 -10.30 3.08 4.27
N ALA A 32 -9.83 3.76 3.25
CA ALA A 32 -9.79 3.22 1.89
C ALA A 32 -8.35 2.99 1.47
N VAL A 33 -8.14 2.00 0.62
CA VAL A 33 -6.83 1.66 0.06
C VAL A 33 -6.91 1.84 -1.46
N ALA A 34 -6.06 2.68 -2.00
CA ALA A 34 -5.99 2.89 -3.44
C ALA A 34 -4.72 2.27 -4.01
N ILE A 35 -4.91 1.38 -4.96
CA ILE A 35 -3.81 0.86 -5.77
C ILE A 35 -3.55 1.89 -6.87
N LEU A 36 -2.48 2.65 -6.75
CA LEU A 36 -2.12 3.65 -7.75
C LEU A 36 -1.46 2.96 -8.94
N VAL A 37 -2.02 3.21 -10.11
CA VAL A 37 -1.53 2.64 -11.36
C VAL A 37 -0.54 3.60 -12.00
N ASN A 38 0.69 3.14 -12.22
CA ASN A 38 1.67 3.87 -13.01
C ASN A 38 1.80 3.16 -14.36
N PRO A 39 1.29 3.75 -15.46
CA PRO A 39 1.33 3.10 -16.77
C PRO A 39 2.75 2.91 -17.31
N ASP A 40 3.72 3.67 -16.79
CA ASP A 40 5.13 3.56 -17.22
C ASP A 40 5.89 2.46 -16.47
N ARG A 41 5.25 1.79 -15.52
CA ARG A 41 5.90 0.78 -14.69
C ARG A 41 5.19 -0.56 -14.84
N GLN A 42 5.99 -1.60 -15.12
CA GLN A 42 5.47 -2.97 -15.18
C GLN A 42 5.41 -3.59 -13.78
N ALA A 43 4.22 -3.99 -13.37
CA ALA A 43 4.01 -4.66 -12.09
C ALA A 43 4.21 -6.17 -12.24
N LEU A 44 4.54 -6.82 -11.12
CA LEU A 44 4.64 -8.29 -11.09
C LEU A 44 3.25 -8.93 -11.12
N PHE A 45 2.29 -8.33 -10.43
CA PHE A 45 0.91 -8.84 -10.36
C PHE A 45 -0.06 -7.91 -11.08
N THR A 46 -1.13 -8.49 -11.63
CA THR A 46 -2.20 -7.69 -12.25
C THR A 46 -2.94 -6.87 -11.19
N LEU A 47 -3.71 -5.88 -11.62
CA LEU A 47 -4.55 -5.11 -10.70
C LEU A 47 -5.52 -5.99 -9.93
N GLU A 48 -6.16 -6.93 -10.61
CA GLU A 48 -7.09 -7.87 -10.00
C GLU A 48 -6.41 -8.76 -8.96
N GLU A 49 -5.21 -9.21 -9.25
CA GLU A 49 -4.42 -10.02 -8.31
C GLU A 49 -4.01 -9.20 -7.09
N ARG A 50 -3.56 -7.97 -7.28
CA ARG A 50 -3.19 -7.08 -6.18
C ARG A 50 -4.37 -6.76 -5.29
N GLU A 51 -5.52 -6.46 -5.89
CA GLU A 51 -6.76 -6.21 -5.15
C GLU A 51 -7.21 -7.44 -4.36
N ALA A 52 -7.16 -8.62 -4.98
CA ALA A 52 -7.52 -9.87 -4.32
C ALA A 52 -6.65 -10.14 -3.09
N MET A 53 -5.35 -9.86 -3.19
CA MET A 53 -4.44 -10.04 -2.05
C MET A 53 -4.75 -9.09 -0.90
N ILE A 54 -5.10 -7.84 -1.19
CA ILE A 54 -5.50 -6.88 -0.15
C ILE A 54 -6.81 -7.34 0.51
N ARG A 55 -7.78 -7.76 -0.29
CA ARG A 55 -9.07 -8.24 0.24
C ARG A 55 -8.92 -9.52 1.05
N ALA A 56 -7.96 -10.36 0.72
CA ALA A 56 -7.68 -11.57 1.50
C ALA A 56 -7.24 -11.24 2.93
N VAL A 57 -6.58 -10.09 3.13
CA VAL A 57 -6.15 -9.64 4.46
C VAL A 57 -7.28 -8.93 5.20
N TYR A 58 -7.99 -8.02 4.53
CA TYR A 58 -8.86 -7.06 5.21
C TYR A 58 -10.35 -7.31 5.03
N GLY A 59 -10.75 -8.05 4.00
CA GLY A 59 -12.18 -8.24 3.73
C GLY A 59 -12.89 -6.91 3.59
N ASP A 60 -13.96 -6.70 4.37
CA ASP A 60 -14.76 -5.49 4.36
C ASP A 60 -14.25 -4.38 5.31
N ARG A 61 -13.13 -4.60 5.97
CA ARG A 61 -12.58 -3.62 6.91
C ARG A 61 -12.08 -2.37 6.22
N VAL A 62 -11.71 -2.46 4.95
CA VAL A 62 -11.27 -1.32 4.13
C VAL A 62 -11.96 -1.39 2.77
N ASP A 63 -12.15 -0.23 2.14
CA ASP A 63 -12.53 -0.16 0.74
C ASP A 63 -11.27 -0.24 -0.11
N VAL A 64 -11.28 -1.02 -1.17
CA VAL A 64 -10.13 -1.18 -2.07
C VAL A 64 -10.54 -0.80 -3.47
N PHE A 65 -9.74 0.01 -4.13
CA PHE A 65 -9.96 0.38 -5.52
C PHE A 65 -8.64 0.70 -6.20
N SER A 66 -8.62 0.74 -7.52
CA SER A 66 -7.49 1.19 -8.31
C SER A 66 -7.75 2.58 -8.86
N TYR A 67 -6.68 3.35 -9.05
CA TYR A 67 -6.79 4.71 -9.56
C TYR A 67 -5.57 5.03 -10.42
N THR A 68 -5.83 5.56 -11.62
CA THR A 68 -4.77 6.05 -12.50
C THR A 68 -4.72 7.55 -12.39
N GLY A 69 -3.60 8.09 -11.91
CA GLY A 69 -3.43 9.52 -11.70
C GLY A 69 -2.81 9.84 -10.35
N LEU A 70 -3.05 11.05 -9.87
CA LEU A 70 -2.44 11.55 -8.64
C LEU A 70 -3.15 11.05 -7.39
N ALA A 71 -2.39 10.78 -6.34
CA ALA A 71 -2.94 10.37 -5.04
C ALA A 71 -3.93 11.40 -4.50
N VAL A 72 -3.66 12.70 -4.68
CA VAL A 72 -4.55 13.76 -4.21
C VAL A 72 -5.91 13.71 -4.92
N ASP A 73 -5.93 13.39 -6.20
CA ASP A 73 -7.17 13.26 -6.95
C ASP A 73 -7.97 12.03 -6.52
N ALA A 74 -7.27 10.92 -6.24
CA ALA A 74 -7.89 9.72 -5.70
C ALA A 74 -8.55 10.02 -4.33
N ALA A 75 -7.85 10.75 -3.47
CA ALA A 75 -8.38 11.14 -2.16
C ALA A 75 -9.66 11.96 -2.30
N LYS A 76 -9.66 12.95 -3.18
CA LYS A 76 -10.84 13.79 -3.41
C LYS A 76 -12.01 12.98 -3.96
N ALA A 77 -11.74 12.07 -4.90
CA ALA A 77 -12.77 11.22 -5.50
C ALA A 77 -13.46 10.34 -4.45
N MET A 78 -12.73 9.92 -3.42
CA MET A 78 -13.25 9.07 -2.34
C MET A 78 -13.79 9.87 -1.16
N GLY A 79 -13.67 11.19 -1.17
CA GLY A 79 -14.07 12.01 -0.03
C GLY A 79 -13.14 11.87 1.16
N ALA A 80 -11.90 11.44 0.95
CA ALA A 80 -10.91 11.33 2.02
C ALA A 80 -10.31 12.69 2.34
N THR A 81 -10.20 13.01 3.63
CA THR A 81 -9.62 14.26 4.10
C THR A 81 -8.11 14.17 4.29
N PHE A 82 -7.61 12.97 4.44
CA PHE A 82 -6.18 12.72 4.66
C PHE A 82 -5.67 11.59 3.77
N LEU A 83 -4.44 11.77 3.29
CA LEU A 83 -3.64 10.68 2.76
C LEU A 83 -2.77 10.13 3.90
N VAL A 84 -2.59 8.82 3.95
CA VAL A 84 -1.74 8.17 4.94
C VAL A 84 -0.60 7.48 4.23
N ARG A 85 0.61 7.73 4.69
CA ARG A 85 1.83 7.13 4.15
C ARG A 85 2.68 6.59 5.29
N GLY A 86 3.45 5.55 5.01
CA GLY A 86 4.40 4.97 5.95
C GLY A 86 5.82 5.48 5.71
N ILE A 87 6.56 5.66 6.78
CA ILE A 87 7.97 6.06 6.75
C ILE A 87 8.79 4.95 7.39
N ARG A 88 9.81 4.46 6.68
CA ARG A 88 10.73 3.43 7.20
C ARG A 88 12.04 4.03 7.66
N ASP A 89 12.53 5.06 6.98
CA ASP A 89 13.84 5.66 7.22
C ASP A 89 13.87 7.13 6.76
N GLU A 90 15.02 7.76 6.93
CA GLU A 90 15.23 9.16 6.57
C GLU A 90 15.09 9.42 5.07
N ALA A 91 15.48 8.47 4.23
CA ALA A 91 15.38 8.60 2.78
C ALA A 91 13.91 8.61 2.35
N ASP A 92 13.08 7.73 2.92
CA ASP A 92 11.64 7.75 2.71
C ASP A 92 11.05 9.11 3.12
N LEU A 93 11.44 9.61 4.28
CA LEU A 93 10.91 10.86 4.83
C LEU A 93 11.17 12.04 3.89
N ALA A 94 12.38 12.14 3.36
CA ALA A 94 12.74 13.24 2.46
C ALA A 94 11.84 13.26 1.21
N TYR A 95 11.63 12.10 0.59
CA TYR A 95 10.77 11.95 -0.58
C TYR A 95 9.30 12.25 -0.21
N GLU A 96 8.83 11.69 0.89
CA GLU A 96 7.43 11.82 1.30
C GLU A 96 7.07 13.26 1.70
N ILE A 97 8.02 14.03 2.23
CA ILE A 97 7.80 15.46 2.54
C ILE A 97 7.50 16.24 1.26
N GLU A 98 8.25 16.03 0.20
CA GLU A 98 7.99 16.70 -1.09
C GLU A 98 6.59 16.38 -1.61
N MET A 99 6.20 15.10 -1.52
CA MET A 99 4.87 14.68 -1.97
C MET A 99 3.77 15.24 -1.07
N ALA A 100 4.01 15.33 0.24
CA ALA A 100 3.05 15.90 1.18
C ALA A 100 2.83 17.40 0.91
N ASP A 101 3.89 18.14 0.60
CA ASP A 101 3.79 19.56 0.25
C ASP A 101 2.98 19.75 -1.03
N PHE A 102 3.22 18.91 -2.03
CA PHE A 102 2.44 18.93 -3.27
C PHE A 102 0.95 18.64 -2.99
N ASN A 103 0.67 17.60 -2.20
CA ASN A 103 -0.71 17.22 -1.88
C ASN A 103 -1.43 18.31 -1.09
N ARG A 104 -0.74 18.94 -0.13
CA ARG A 104 -1.30 20.06 0.64
C ARG A 104 -1.65 21.24 -0.26
N ALA A 105 -0.79 21.58 -1.22
CA ALA A 105 -1.05 22.64 -2.18
C ALA A 105 -2.31 22.37 -3.01
N HIS A 106 -2.69 21.09 -3.16
CA HIS A 106 -3.88 20.67 -3.88
C HIS A 106 -5.06 20.31 -2.95
N GLY A 107 -4.96 20.65 -1.67
CA GLY A 107 -6.09 20.60 -0.74
C GLY A 107 -6.25 19.33 0.08
N VAL A 108 -5.25 18.44 0.10
CA VAL A 108 -5.29 17.22 0.91
C VAL A 108 -4.04 17.12 1.79
N GLU A 109 -4.26 16.90 3.08
CA GLU A 109 -3.18 16.76 4.06
C GLU A 109 -2.67 15.33 4.07
N THR A 110 -1.38 15.14 4.35
CA THR A 110 -0.76 13.82 4.50
C THR A 110 -0.37 13.58 5.95
N LEU A 111 -0.70 12.41 6.45
CA LEU A 111 -0.24 11.95 7.77
C LEU A 111 0.74 10.80 7.57
N PHE A 112 1.80 10.82 8.37
CA PHE A 112 2.84 9.80 8.33
C PHE A 112 2.79 8.93 9.56
N PHE A 113 2.89 7.61 9.35
CA PHE A 113 3.14 6.66 10.43
C PHE A 113 4.53 6.07 10.26
N LEU A 114 5.28 6.00 11.35
CA LEU A 114 6.56 5.32 11.34
C LEU A 114 6.32 3.81 11.37
N SER A 115 6.94 3.09 10.47
CA SER A 115 6.87 1.64 10.44
C SER A 115 7.41 1.04 11.73
N ASP A 116 6.82 -0.06 12.19
CA ASP A 116 7.33 -0.82 13.32
C ASP A 116 8.80 -1.18 13.06
N ALA A 117 9.63 -1.10 14.09
CA ALA A 117 11.08 -1.34 13.97
C ALA A 117 11.39 -2.70 13.32
N ARG A 118 10.58 -3.71 13.60
CA ARG A 118 10.75 -5.06 13.04
C ARG A 118 10.48 -5.11 11.54
N LEU A 119 9.76 -4.14 11.00
CA LEU A 119 9.30 -4.14 9.61
C LEU A 119 10.01 -3.10 8.73
N ARG A 120 10.98 -2.37 9.26
CA ARG A 120 11.69 -1.32 8.51
C ARG A 120 12.49 -1.83 7.32
N ASN A 121 12.82 -3.11 7.33
CA ASN A 121 13.52 -3.75 6.21
C ASN A 121 12.56 -4.41 5.20
N VAL A 122 11.25 -4.33 5.43
CA VAL A 122 10.26 -4.91 4.55
C VAL A 122 9.88 -3.91 3.46
N SER A 123 10.05 -4.29 2.20
CA SER A 123 9.62 -3.50 1.05
C SER A 123 9.03 -4.42 -0.02
N ALA A 124 8.21 -3.85 -0.89
CA ALA A 124 7.64 -4.61 -2.01
C ALA A 124 8.73 -5.09 -2.96
N THR A 125 9.78 -4.30 -3.16
CA THR A 125 10.93 -4.70 -3.98
C THR A 125 11.61 -5.96 -3.42
N LYS A 126 11.91 -5.95 -2.13
CA LYS A 126 12.51 -7.12 -1.47
C LYS A 126 11.56 -8.31 -1.47
N ALA A 127 10.26 -8.08 -1.29
CA ALA A 127 9.26 -9.15 -1.34
C ALA A 127 9.20 -9.80 -2.73
N ARG A 128 9.23 -9.01 -3.79
CA ARG A 128 9.26 -9.53 -5.16
C ARG A 128 10.51 -10.36 -5.43
N ASP A 129 11.67 -9.87 -4.98
CA ASP A 129 12.93 -10.62 -5.13
C ASP A 129 12.88 -11.93 -4.35
N ALA A 130 12.36 -11.90 -3.13
CA ALA A 130 12.21 -13.09 -2.28
C ALA A 130 11.22 -14.11 -2.87
N LEU A 131 10.13 -13.64 -3.50
CA LEU A 131 9.18 -14.52 -4.20
C LEU A 131 9.86 -15.29 -5.33
N LYS A 132 10.72 -14.65 -6.08
CA LYS A 132 11.48 -15.29 -7.16
C LYS A 132 12.43 -16.37 -6.62
N GLN A 133 12.87 -16.23 -5.38
CA GLN A 133 13.78 -17.17 -4.71
C GLN A 133 13.04 -18.19 -3.83
N GLY A 134 11.73 -18.06 -3.68
CA GLY A 134 10.92 -18.98 -2.88
C GLY A 134 11.01 -18.79 -1.37
N ASN A 135 11.41 -17.58 -0.89
CA ASN A 135 11.62 -17.33 0.54
C ASN A 135 10.99 -16.02 1.03
N SER A 136 9.77 -15.73 0.62
CA SER A 136 9.11 -14.46 0.91
C SER A 136 8.34 -14.41 2.24
N GLN A 137 8.41 -15.44 3.07
CA GLN A 137 7.63 -15.57 4.31
C GLN A 137 7.90 -14.43 5.31
N ASN A 138 9.10 -13.83 5.26
CA ASN A 138 9.46 -12.73 6.15
C ASN A 138 8.87 -11.38 5.72
N TYR A 139 8.29 -11.31 4.52
CA TYR A 139 7.80 -10.06 3.94
C TYR A 139 6.30 -10.05 3.75
N LEU A 140 5.67 -11.21 3.66
CA LEU A 140 4.25 -11.36 3.33
C LEU A 140 3.53 -12.13 4.43
N SER A 141 2.27 -11.77 4.67
CA SER A 141 1.41 -12.59 5.51
C SER A 141 1.09 -13.90 4.80
N GLU A 142 0.70 -14.90 5.55
CA GLU A 142 0.49 -16.25 5.06
C GLU A 142 -0.52 -16.32 3.91
N GLY A 143 -1.65 -15.63 4.03
CA GLY A 143 -2.68 -15.61 2.99
C GLY A 143 -2.21 -14.91 1.72
N VAL A 144 -1.44 -13.84 1.85
CA VAL A 144 -0.86 -13.13 0.69
C VAL A 144 0.19 -14.00 0.01
N TYR A 145 1.05 -14.64 0.79
CA TYR A 145 2.06 -15.56 0.26
C TYR A 145 1.42 -16.67 -0.56
N ALA A 146 0.36 -17.29 -0.03
CA ALA A 146 -0.32 -18.38 -0.73
C ALA A 146 -0.89 -17.95 -2.08
N LEU A 147 -1.52 -16.77 -2.13
CA LEU A 147 -2.06 -16.23 -3.39
C LEU A 147 -0.94 -15.85 -4.36
N ALA A 148 0.11 -15.19 -3.87
CA ALA A 148 1.25 -14.79 -4.70
C ALA A 148 1.90 -16.00 -5.34
N ASP A 149 2.12 -17.04 -4.57
CA ASP A 149 2.70 -18.30 -5.04
C ASP A 149 1.83 -18.95 -6.12
N MET A 150 0.53 -19.03 -5.87
CA MET A 150 -0.44 -19.56 -6.83
C MET A 150 -0.43 -18.78 -8.15
N TYR A 151 -0.47 -17.45 -8.08
CA TYR A 151 -0.48 -16.61 -9.27
C TYR A 151 0.81 -16.77 -10.09
N LEU A 152 1.95 -16.87 -9.45
CA LEU A 152 3.22 -17.05 -10.13
C LEU A 152 3.35 -18.43 -10.76
N GLU A 153 2.84 -19.47 -10.12
CA GLU A 153 2.83 -20.82 -10.67
C GLU A 153 1.99 -20.90 -11.95
N GLU A 154 0.88 -20.19 -12.00
CA GLU A 154 0.00 -20.19 -13.18
C GLU A 154 0.67 -19.60 -14.43
N ARG A 155 1.80 -18.87 -14.26
CA ARG A 155 2.53 -18.23 -15.36
C ARG A 155 3.71 -19.04 -15.87
N LEU A 156 3.98 -20.18 -15.27
CA LEU A 156 5.09 -21.05 -15.69
C LEU A 156 4.72 -21.92 -16.88
#